data_3dd5b12f223b70321363f9027eb30fcc
#
_entry.id   3dd5b12f223b70321363f9027eb30fcc
#
_cell.length_a   1.000
_cell.length_b   1.000
_cell.length_c   1.000
_cell.angle_alpha   90.00
_cell.angle_beta   90.00
_cell.angle_gamma   90.00
#
_symmetry.space_group_name_H-M   'P 1'
#
loop_
_entity.id
_entity.type
_entity.pdbx_description
1 polymer ?
#
loop_
_entity_poly.entity_id
_entity_poly.type
_entity_poly.pdbx_seq_one_letter_code
_entity_poly.pdbx_strand_id
1 'polypeptide(L)' 'MLKFNLETRFVVCINNQDYPASLEVLKIYRIIPDNRAAEHLFIRVIDESGEDYLYPVAYFVPIELPKAVEAVFA' A
#
# COMPACT_ATOMS: atom_id res chain seq x y z
N MET A 1 6.81 -15.46 4.45
CA MET A 1 5.74 -14.48 4.27
C MET A 1 6.25 -13.10 4.63
N LEU A 2 6.00 -12.14 3.77
CA LEU A 2 6.36 -10.76 4.04
C LEU A 2 5.37 -10.14 5.03
N LYS A 3 5.90 -9.40 5.99
CA LYS A 3 5.07 -8.76 7.00
C LYS A 3 5.18 -7.24 6.87
N PHE A 4 4.04 -6.59 7.03
CA PHE A 4 4.01 -5.15 7.20
C PHE A 4 4.42 -4.82 8.64
N ASN A 5 5.18 -3.76 8.81
CA ASN A 5 5.57 -3.28 10.14
C ASN A 5 5.28 -1.79 10.25
N LEU A 6 5.51 -1.22 11.43
CA LEU A 6 5.21 0.19 11.69
C LEU A 6 6.03 1.16 10.83
N GLU A 7 7.14 0.69 10.27
CA GLU A 7 8.00 1.50 9.42
C GLU A 7 7.69 1.38 7.93
N THR A 8 6.84 0.44 7.55
CA THR A 8 6.44 0.29 6.14
C THR A 8 5.73 1.55 5.68
N ARG A 9 6.20 2.11 4.58
CA ARG A 9 5.62 3.33 3.99
C ARG A 9 5.15 3.12 2.57
N PHE A 10 5.70 2.14 1.88
CA PHE A 10 5.42 1.87 0.47
C PHE A 10 5.15 0.40 0.25
N VAL A 11 4.27 0.15 -0.70
CA VAL A 11 3.88 -1.21 -1.09
C VAL A 11 3.77 -1.28 -2.60
N VAL A 12 3.97 -2.47 -3.16
CA VAL A 12 3.65 -2.73 -4.56
C VAL A 12 2.37 -3.56 -4.63
N CYS A 13 1.47 -3.16 -5.52
CA CYS A 13 0.22 -3.87 -5.73
C CYS A 13 0.46 -5.13 -6.56
N ILE A 14 -0.01 -6.27 -6.06
CA ILE A 14 0.11 -7.55 -6.78
C ILE A 14 -1.24 -8.15 -7.16
N ASN A 15 -2.33 -7.54 -6.70
CA ASN A 15 -3.68 -8.01 -7.02
C ASN A 15 -4.64 -6.83 -6.93
N ASN A 16 -5.45 -6.63 -7.95
CA ASN A 16 -6.47 -5.57 -7.95
C ASN A 16 -7.85 -6.11 -8.33
N GLN A 17 -8.06 -7.40 -8.15
CA GLN A 17 -9.21 -8.13 -8.69
C GLN A 17 -10.56 -7.47 -8.42
N ASP A 18 -10.76 -6.95 -7.21
CA ASP A 18 -12.03 -6.32 -6.83
C ASP A 18 -12.01 -4.80 -6.97
N TYR A 19 -10.86 -4.21 -7.33
CA TYR A 19 -10.68 -2.76 -7.34
C TYR A 19 -9.89 -2.27 -8.56
N PRO A 20 -10.27 -2.69 -9.79
CA PRO A 20 -9.45 -2.36 -10.96
C PRO A 20 -9.40 -0.88 -11.31
N ALA A 21 -10.36 -0.10 -10.87
CA ALA A 21 -10.36 1.35 -11.10
C ALA A 21 -9.51 2.11 -10.08
N SER A 22 -9.28 1.52 -8.90
CA SER A 22 -8.59 2.19 -7.80
C SER A 22 -7.15 1.76 -7.64
N LEU A 23 -6.79 0.58 -8.14
CA LEU A 23 -5.46 0.00 -8.01
C LEU A 23 -4.95 -0.54 -9.34
N GLU A 24 -3.66 -0.35 -9.58
CA GLU A 24 -2.98 -0.89 -10.75
C GLU A 24 -1.93 -1.89 -10.30
N VAL A 25 -1.95 -3.09 -10.89
CA VAL A 25 -0.98 -4.14 -10.57
C VAL A 25 0.42 -3.68 -10.96
N LEU A 26 1.39 -4.00 -10.11
CA LEU A 26 2.81 -3.64 -10.22
C LEU A 26 3.10 -2.16 -9.99
N LYS A 27 2.11 -1.38 -9.58
CA LYS A 27 2.34 0.00 -9.20
C LYS A 27 2.70 0.10 -7.72
N ILE A 28 3.50 1.09 -7.39
CA ILE A 28 3.90 1.40 -6.02
C ILE A 28 2.94 2.42 -5.43
N TYR A 29 2.46 2.15 -4.21
CA TYR A 29 1.57 3.06 -3.49
C TYR A 29 2.16 3.39 -2.13
N ARG A 30 1.85 4.59 -1.66
CA ARG A 30 2.16 5.00 -0.30
C ARG A 30 1.03 4.54 0.61
N ILE A 31 1.40 4.12 1.83
CA ILE A 31 0.43 3.73 2.83
C ILE A 31 0.49 4.66 4.04
N ILE A 32 -0.61 4.72 4.76
CA ILE A 32 -0.72 5.44 6.02
C ILE A 32 -0.80 4.38 7.12
N PRO A 33 0.11 4.40 8.10
CA PRO A 33 0.06 3.43 9.19
C PRO A 33 -1.28 3.48 9.91
N ASP A 34 -1.88 2.30 10.09
CA ASP A 34 -3.18 2.17 10.74
C ASP A 34 -3.22 0.82 11.46
N ASN A 35 -2.91 0.86 12.76
CA ASN A 35 -2.83 -0.36 13.56
C ASN A 35 -4.18 -1.08 13.66
N ARG A 36 -5.25 -0.32 13.68
CA ARG A 36 -6.59 -0.91 13.77
C ARG A 36 -6.95 -1.65 12.50
N ALA A 37 -6.62 -1.08 11.35
CA ALA A 37 -6.81 -1.76 10.08
C ALA A 37 -5.96 -3.04 10.01
N ALA A 38 -4.71 -2.96 10.48
CA ALA A 38 -3.80 -4.11 10.48
C ALA A 38 -4.34 -5.28 11.31
N GLU A 39 -5.03 -5.01 12.40
CA GLU A 39 -5.66 -6.05 13.22
C GLU A 39 -6.69 -6.85 12.44
N HIS A 40 -7.29 -6.26 11.43
CA HIS A 40 -8.30 -6.89 10.58
C HIS A 40 -7.75 -7.28 9.21
N LEU A 41 -6.42 -7.32 9.05
CA LEU A 41 -5.73 -7.69 7.82
C LEU A 41 -6.03 -6.75 6.66
N PHE A 42 -6.23 -5.47 6.97
CA PHE A 42 -6.34 -4.39 6.00
C PHE A 42 -5.21 -3.39 6.16
N ILE A 43 -4.90 -2.68 5.08
CA ILE A 43 -3.98 -1.55 5.13
C ILE A 43 -4.64 -0.34 4.50
N ARG A 44 -4.22 0.83 4.95
CA ARG A 44 -4.73 2.10 4.43
C ARG A 44 -3.79 2.60 3.34
N VAL A 45 -4.28 2.61 2.12
CA VAL A 45 -3.49 2.91 0.92
C VAL A 45 -4.00 4.19 0.27
N ILE A 46 -3.09 5.06 -0.16
CA ILE A 46 -3.43 6.19 -1.00
C ILE A 46 -3.46 5.65 -2.43
N ASP A 47 -4.66 5.53 -2.98
CA ASP A 47 -4.88 4.86 -4.27
C ASP A 47 -4.85 5.81 -5.48
N GLU A 48 -5.32 5.35 -6.63
CA GLU A 48 -5.31 6.13 -7.86
C GLU A 48 -6.16 7.41 -7.78
N SER A 49 -7.11 7.46 -6.85
CA SER A 49 -7.92 8.67 -6.64
C SER A 49 -7.17 9.77 -5.88
N GLY A 50 -6.05 9.43 -5.27
CA GLY A 50 -5.32 10.33 -4.39
C GLY A 50 -5.85 10.37 -2.97
N GLU A 51 -6.88 9.60 -2.66
CA GLU A 51 -7.45 9.49 -1.33
C GLU A 51 -7.07 8.15 -0.71
N ASP A 52 -7.19 8.06 0.61
CA ASP A 52 -6.86 6.83 1.32
C ASP A 52 -8.10 5.96 1.55
N TYR A 53 -7.94 4.66 1.28
CA TYR A 53 -8.97 3.67 1.52
C TYR A 53 -8.33 2.40 2.09
N LEU A 54 -9.14 1.58 2.73
CA LEU A 54 -8.71 0.30 3.27
C LEU A 54 -8.80 -0.79 2.20
N TYR A 55 -7.71 -1.55 2.07
CA TYR A 55 -7.62 -2.67 1.13
C TYR A 55 -7.07 -3.90 1.83
N PRO A 56 -7.38 -5.10 1.33
CA PRO A 56 -6.80 -6.32 1.90
C PRO A 56 -5.27 -6.31 1.83
N VAL A 57 -4.63 -6.67 2.92
CA VAL A 57 -3.18 -6.77 3.00
C VAL A 57 -2.61 -7.69 1.91
N ALA A 58 -3.35 -8.77 1.57
CA ALA A 58 -2.91 -9.74 0.58
C ALA A 58 -2.73 -9.18 -0.83
N TYR A 59 -3.25 -7.98 -1.10
CA TYR A 59 -3.11 -7.35 -2.41
C TYR A 59 -1.76 -6.66 -2.61
N PHE A 60 -0.91 -6.65 -1.57
CA PHE A 60 0.30 -5.83 -1.59
C PHE A 60 1.50 -6.57 -1.00
N VAL A 61 2.67 -6.12 -1.44
CA VAL A 61 3.95 -6.54 -0.87
C VAL A 61 4.65 -5.29 -0.34
N PRO A 62 5.12 -5.29 0.92
CA PRO A 62 5.87 -4.15 1.44
C PRO A 62 7.22 -4.03 0.75
N ILE A 63 7.62 -2.81 0.46
CA ILE A 63 8.90 -2.53 -0.19
C ILE A 63 9.58 -1.34 0.48
N GLU A 64 10.90 -1.29 0.33
CA GLU A 64 11.68 -0.12 0.72
C GLU A 64 12.14 0.58 -0.55
N LEU A 65 12.12 1.91 -0.54
CA LEU A 65 12.55 2.71 -1.67
C LEU A 65 13.82 3.49 -1.32
N PRO A 66 14.75 3.64 -2.29
CA PRO A 66 15.83 4.62 -2.14
C PRO A 66 15.25 6.00 -1.87
N LYS A 67 15.97 6.82 -1.11
CA LYS A 67 15.49 8.16 -0.74
C LYS A 67 15.12 9.02 -1.94
N ALA A 68 15.87 8.90 -3.02
CA ALA A 68 15.59 9.67 -4.23
C ALA A 68 14.22 9.33 -4.84
N VAL A 69 13.83 8.06 -4.79
CA VAL A 69 12.53 7.61 -5.29
C VAL A 69 11.43 8.01 -4.31
N GLU A 70 11.69 7.84 -3.01
CA GLU A 70 10.74 8.22 -1.97
C GLU A 70 10.37 9.71 -2.04
N ALA A 71 11.33 10.56 -2.33
CA ALA A 71 11.12 12.01 -2.44
C ALA A 71 10.11 12.38 -3.55
N VAL A 72 10.01 11.57 -4.59
CA VAL A 72 9.08 11.81 -5.70
C VAL A 72 7.63 11.60 -5.26
N PHE A 73 7.40 10.79 -4.22
CA PHE A 73 6.07 10.57 -3.66
C PHE A 73 5.62 11.68 -2.69
N ALA A 74 6.54 12.51 -2.27
CA ALA A 74 6.24 13.54 -1.25
C ALA A 74 5.38 14.69 -1.79
#